data_f3a2daf2cd3dfdb030974f2ef35df751
#
_entry.id   f3a2daf2cd3dfdb030974f2ef35df751
#
_cell.length_a   1.000
_cell.length_b   1.000
_cell.length_c   1.000
_cell.angle_alpha   90.00
_cell.angle_beta   90.00
_cell.angle_gamma   90.00
#
_symmetry.space_group_name_H-M   'P 1'
#
loop_
_entity.id
_entity.type
_entity.pdbx_description
1 polymer ?
#
loop_
_entity_poly.entity_id
_entity_poly.type
_entity_poly.pdbx_seq_one_letter_code
_entity_poly.pdbx_strand_id
1 'polypeptide(L)'
;VELYVMQLYLQERRLHEKGIYHFDAWASVFGEVTSSLELAPEGTGYRMRTRFNKFINLPELIHLFKEVADIILPDMLDIKRPELKDGKYKVVVSEASDYVKERMQEMVERAEAIHRGVVDPKDDNMLRITGEARLLGTDPRLLDSYAPVDSDSKLNKAVENIYQEYVQSQEQKGTQIVFSDIGTPGPGKAFTVYDYLKQELITRGVPEEEICFI
;
A
#
# COMPACT_ATOMS: atom_id res chain seq x y z
N VAL A 1 4.28 2.94 17.55
CA VAL A 1 3.75 4.27 17.92
C VAL A 1 2.25 4.21 18.14
N GLU A 2 1.47 3.60 17.24
CA GLU A 2 0.00 3.55 17.31
C GLU A 2 -0.53 2.96 18.61
N LEU A 3 0.01 1.81 19.06
CA LEU A 3 -0.40 1.19 20.31
C LEU A 3 -0.14 2.10 21.52
N TYR A 4 0.99 2.82 21.54
CA TYR A 4 1.25 3.81 22.59
C TYR A 4 0.21 4.92 22.59
N VAL A 5 -0.14 5.43 21.40
CA VAL A 5 -1.15 6.49 21.29
C VAL A 5 -2.52 6.00 21.78
N MET A 6 -2.91 4.76 21.45
CA MET A 6 -4.14 4.17 22.00
C MET A 6 -4.09 4.09 23.53
N GLN A 7 -2.98 3.61 24.10
CA GLN A 7 -2.83 3.54 25.55
C GLN A 7 -2.82 4.94 26.18
N LEU A 8 -2.22 5.94 25.55
CA LEU A 8 -2.23 7.31 26.03
C LEU A 8 -3.65 7.84 26.20
N TYR A 9 -4.53 7.60 25.23
CA TYR A 9 -5.94 8.02 25.33
C TYR A 9 -6.78 7.18 26.28
N LEU A 10 -6.51 5.89 26.39
CA LEU A 10 -7.36 4.97 27.17
C LEU A 10 -6.87 4.77 28.59
N GLN A 11 -5.56 4.96 28.85
CA GLN A 11 -4.90 4.57 30.10
C GLN A 11 -3.93 5.64 30.63
N GLU A 12 -4.14 6.94 30.32
CA GLU A 12 -3.23 8.02 30.69
C GLU A 12 -2.81 7.94 32.15
N ARG A 13 -3.78 7.83 33.07
CA ARG A 13 -3.52 7.72 34.51
C ARG A 13 -2.66 6.51 34.84
N ARG A 14 -2.92 5.36 34.20
CA ARG A 14 -2.19 4.11 34.44
C ARG A 14 -0.75 4.21 33.96
N LEU A 15 -0.52 4.87 32.82
CA LEU A 15 0.82 5.14 32.32
C LEU A 15 1.63 6.05 33.24
N HIS A 16 0.99 7.06 33.84
CA HIS A 16 1.60 7.91 34.88
C HIS A 16 1.97 7.11 36.13
N GLU A 17 1.06 6.30 36.66
CA GLU A 17 1.29 5.45 37.83
C GLU A 17 2.48 4.50 37.62
N LYS A 18 2.68 4.00 36.41
CA LYS A 18 3.80 3.11 36.05
C LYS A 18 5.07 3.86 35.62
N GLY A 19 5.06 5.19 35.56
CA GLY A 19 6.21 6.00 35.14
C GLY A 19 6.57 5.91 33.67
N ILE A 20 5.66 5.43 32.82
CA ILE A 20 5.85 5.23 31.38
C ILE A 20 4.94 6.11 30.54
N TYR A 21 4.54 7.25 31.06
CA TYR A 21 3.67 8.21 30.37
C TYR A 21 4.30 8.80 29.11
N HIS A 22 5.59 9.13 29.14
CA HIS A 22 6.29 9.63 27.98
C HIS A 22 6.67 8.52 27.02
N PHE A 23 6.58 8.77 25.70
CA PHE A 23 6.85 7.78 24.67
C PHE A 23 8.22 7.11 24.82
N ASP A 24 9.26 7.86 25.13
CA ASP A 24 10.62 7.31 25.28
C ASP A 24 10.71 6.34 26.46
N ALA A 25 10.04 6.66 27.58
CA ALA A 25 9.96 5.77 28.73
C ALA A 25 9.17 4.49 28.40
N TRP A 26 8.03 4.64 27.73
CA TRP A 26 7.23 3.51 27.27
C TRP A 26 8.01 2.64 26.26
N ALA A 27 8.65 3.28 25.28
CA ALA A 27 9.44 2.60 24.25
C ALA A 27 10.65 1.85 24.84
N SER A 28 11.27 2.37 25.92
CA SER A 28 12.39 1.68 26.59
C SER A 28 11.95 0.38 27.29
N VAL A 29 10.68 0.29 27.69
CA VAL A 29 10.13 -0.89 28.38
C VAL A 29 9.58 -1.93 27.38
N PHE A 30 8.94 -1.44 26.31
CA PHE A 30 8.19 -2.31 25.42
C PHE A 30 8.72 -2.39 23.99
N GLY A 31 9.79 -1.65 23.69
CA GLY A 31 10.33 -1.56 22.34
C GLY A 31 11.78 -1.93 22.20
N GLU A 32 12.07 -2.61 21.13
CA GLU A 32 13.43 -2.86 20.67
C GLU A 32 13.72 -1.99 19.47
N VAL A 33 14.74 -1.16 19.60
CA VAL A 33 15.24 -0.32 18.53
C VAL A 33 16.35 -1.06 17.79
N THR A 34 16.14 -1.33 16.52
CA THR A 34 17.12 -2.00 15.67
C THR A 34 17.64 -1.06 14.60
N SER A 35 18.94 -1.15 14.32
CA SER A 35 19.56 -0.47 13.19
C SER A 35 19.80 -1.46 12.07
N SER A 36 19.27 -1.17 10.90
CA SER A 36 19.42 -2.01 9.72
C SER A 36 19.93 -1.19 8.53
N LEU A 37 20.67 -1.85 7.66
CA LEU A 37 21.06 -1.32 6.38
C LEU A 37 19.87 -1.51 5.42
N GLU A 38 19.26 -0.42 5.01
CA GLU A 38 18.10 -0.43 4.10
C GLU A 38 18.49 0.19 2.76
N LEU A 39 17.89 -0.33 1.68
CA LEU A 39 17.98 0.32 0.38
C LEU A 39 17.36 1.71 0.48
N ALA A 40 18.04 2.70 -0.05
CA ALA A 40 17.49 4.06 -0.10
C ALA A 40 16.21 4.08 -0.96
N PRO A 41 15.19 4.90 -0.62
CA PRO A 41 13.91 4.93 -1.34
C PRO A 41 14.05 5.22 -2.84
N GLU A 42 15.07 5.97 -3.20
CA GLU A 42 15.45 6.29 -4.58
C GLU A 42 16.08 5.12 -5.35
N GLY A 43 16.32 3.98 -4.66
CA GLY A 43 16.92 2.78 -5.26
C GLY A 43 18.44 2.86 -5.47
N THR A 44 19.06 3.96 -5.09
CA THR A 44 20.51 4.20 -5.23
C THR A 44 21.22 4.13 -3.88
N GLY A 45 21.94 3.04 -3.63
CA GLY A 45 22.74 2.88 -2.43
C GLY A 45 21.97 2.38 -1.20
N TYR A 46 22.69 2.29 -0.07
CA TYR A 46 22.19 1.81 1.20
C TYR A 46 22.38 2.86 2.28
N ARG A 47 21.44 2.93 3.22
CA ARG A 47 21.53 3.80 4.39
C ARG A 47 21.24 3.05 5.67
N MET A 48 21.93 3.42 6.74
CA MET A 48 21.59 2.94 8.08
C MET A 48 20.33 3.62 8.56
N ARG A 49 19.33 2.85 8.94
CA ARG A 49 18.10 3.33 9.59
C ARG A 49 17.93 2.65 10.94
N THR A 50 17.72 3.48 11.93
CA THR A 50 17.36 3.04 13.29
C THR A 50 15.86 3.20 13.46
N ARG A 51 15.19 2.11 13.78
CA ARG A 51 13.73 2.08 13.93
C ARG A 51 13.32 1.30 15.16
N PHE A 52 12.22 1.74 15.76
CA PHE A 52 11.43 0.90 16.64
C PHE A 52 10.81 -0.22 15.80
N ASN A 53 11.32 -1.44 15.93
CA ASN A 53 11.02 -2.52 15.00
C ASN A 53 10.27 -3.68 15.64
N LYS A 54 10.52 -3.94 16.91
CA LYS A 54 9.90 -5.05 17.62
C LYS A 54 9.35 -4.61 18.96
N PHE A 55 8.31 -5.31 19.39
CA PHE A 55 7.85 -5.23 20.76
C PHE A 55 8.62 -6.26 21.59
N ILE A 56 9.08 -5.82 22.75
CA ILE A 56 9.62 -6.67 23.80
C ILE A 56 8.67 -6.64 24.99
N ASN A 57 8.86 -7.51 25.95
CA ASN A 57 8.02 -7.61 27.14
C ASN A 57 6.49 -7.66 26.79
N LEU A 58 6.16 -8.40 25.74
CA LEU A 58 4.78 -8.54 25.23
C LEU A 58 3.77 -9.00 26.30
N PRO A 59 4.07 -9.96 27.20
CA PRO A 59 3.10 -10.37 28.21
C PRO A 59 2.63 -9.22 29.09
N GLU A 60 3.55 -8.37 29.55
CA GLU A 60 3.22 -7.21 30.37
C GLU A 60 2.47 -6.12 29.59
N LEU A 61 2.91 -5.88 28.34
CA LEU A 61 2.23 -4.93 27.43
C LEU A 61 0.79 -5.34 27.16
N ILE A 62 0.56 -6.61 26.85
CA ILE A 62 -0.77 -7.16 26.57
C ILE A 62 -1.61 -7.16 27.84
N HIS A 63 -1.05 -7.51 28.99
CA HIS A 63 -1.75 -7.48 30.27
C HIS A 63 -2.22 -6.06 30.59
N LEU A 64 -1.32 -5.08 30.46
CA LEU A 64 -1.65 -3.67 30.66
C LEU A 64 -2.75 -3.19 29.71
N PHE A 65 -2.66 -3.55 28.42
CA PHE A 65 -3.63 -3.10 27.44
C PHE A 65 -5.01 -3.74 27.62
N LYS A 66 -5.04 -5.00 28.07
CA LYS A 66 -6.31 -5.72 28.37
C LYS A 66 -7.09 -5.13 29.53
N GLU A 67 -6.52 -4.26 30.35
CA GLU A 67 -7.25 -3.53 31.40
C GLU A 67 -8.35 -2.62 30.81
N VAL A 68 -8.20 -2.18 29.55
CA VAL A 68 -9.09 -1.20 28.89
C VAL A 68 -9.54 -1.61 27.48
N ALA A 69 -9.05 -2.72 26.96
CA ALA A 69 -9.32 -3.17 25.61
C ALA A 69 -9.66 -4.67 25.60
N ASP A 70 -10.61 -5.03 24.77
CA ASP A 70 -10.86 -6.43 24.41
C ASP A 70 -10.05 -6.76 23.15
N ILE A 71 -9.31 -7.85 23.17
CA ILE A 71 -8.44 -8.28 22.08
C ILE A 71 -9.02 -9.57 21.50
N ILE A 72 -9.52 -9.48 20.28
CA ILE A 72 -10.03 -10.60 19.52
C ILE A 72 -9.05 -10.89 18.38
N LEU A 73 -8.43 -12.07 18.42
CA LEU A 73 -7.57 -12.55 17.36
C LEU A 73 -8.36 -13.26 16.25
N PRO A 74 -7.85 -13.34 15.03
CA PRO A 74 -8.54 -14.00 13.91
C PRO A 74 -8.93 -15.46 14.16
N ASP A 75 -8.13 -16.18 14.91
CA ASP A 75 -8.38 -17.58 15.31
C ASP A 75 -9.41 -17.75 16.43
N MET A 76 -9.77 -16.66 17.11
CA MET A 76 -10.88 -16.62 18.08
C MET A 76 -12.23 -16.36 17.41
N LEU A 77 -12.22 -15.99 16.12
CA LEU A 77 -13.43 -15.73 15.35
C LEU A 77 -13.79 -17.00 14.55
N ASP A 78 -14.99 -17.53 14.77
CA ASP A 78 -15.55 -18.63 13.96
C ASP A 78 -16.06 -18.09 12.60
N ILE A 79 -15.17 -17.41 11.88
CA ILE A 79 -15.47 -16.88 10.54
C ILE A 79 -14.89 -17.86 9.51
N LYS A 80 -15.77 -18.53 8.78
CA LYS A 80 -15.37 -19.35 7.64
C LYS A 80 -14.76 -18.44 6.57
N ARG A 81 -13.47 -18.61 6.31
CA ARG A 81 -12.77 -17.91 5.22
C ARG A 81 -12.67 -18.86 4.03
N PRO A 82 -12.89 -18.35 2.80
CA PRO A 82 -12.60 -19.14 1.60
C PRO A 82 -11.12 -19.54 1.59
N GLU A 83 -10.88 -20.78 1.26
CA GLU A 83 -9.50 -21.24 1.03
C GLU A 83 -8.99 -20.68 -0.29
N LEU A 84 -7.71 -20.33 -0.30
CA LEU A 84 -7.06 -19.94 -1.55
C LEU A 84 -6.88 -21.16 -2.43
N LYS A 85 -7.16 -21.04 -3.71
CA LYS A 85 -6.82 -22.05 -4.72
C LYS A 85 -5.31 -22.35 -4.61
N ASP A 86 -4.97 -23.62 -4.49
CA ASP A 86 -3.59 -24.09 -4.29
C ASP A 86 -2.89 -23.56 -3.02
N GLY A 87 -3.63 -23.06 -2.05
CA GLY A 87 -3.10 -22.54 -0.76
C GLY A 87 -2.25 -21.27 -0.87
N LYS A 88 -2.20 -20.65 -2.05
CA LYS A 88 -1.33 -19.47 -2.31
C LYS A 88 -2.05 -18.43 -3.17
N TYR A 89 -1.74 -17.16 -2.91
CA TYR A 89 -2.12 -16.09 -3.85
C TYR A 89 -1.16 -16.09 -5.06
N LYS A 90 -1.71 -15.77 -6.23
CA LYS A 90 -0.95 -15.65 -7.48
C LYS A 90 -0.43 -14.21 -7.61
N VAL A 91 0.88 -14.07 -7.69
CA VAL A 91 1.53 -12.79 -8.00
C VAL A 91 1.73 -12.68 -9.49
N VAL A 92 1.20 -11.61 -10.09
CA VAL A 92 1.41 -11.28 -11.51
C VAL A 92 2.32 -10.06 -11.58
N VAL A 93 3.45 -10.21 -12.24
CA VAL A 93 4.46 -9.17 -12.38
C VAL A 93 4.46 -8.65 -13.81
N SER A 94 4.54 -7.34 -13.99
CA SER A 94 4.82 -6.68 -15.27
C SER A 94 6.21 -6.07 -15.24
N GLU A 95 6.90 -6.11 -16.37
CA GLU A 95 8.15 -5.38 -16.52
C GLU A 95 7.87 -3.89 -16.79
N ALA A 96 8.77 -3.03 -16.31
CA ALA A 96 8.65 -1.60 -16.58
C ALA A 96 9.01 -1.33 -18.06
N SER A 97 8.15 -0.60 -18.76
CA SER A 97 8.45 -0.10 -20.10
C SER A 97 9.61 0.91 -20.07
N ASP A 98 10.19 1.19 -21.22
CA ASP A 98 11.30 2.15 -21.30
C ASP A 98 10.84 3.57 -20.89
N TYR A 99 9.60 3.95 -21.21
CA TYR A 99 9.00 5.18 -20.72
C TYR A 99 8.97 5.23 -19.19
N VAL A 100 8.53 4.16 -18.54
CA VAL A 100 8.49 4.09 -17.06
C VAL A 100 9.89 4.17 -16.48
N LYS A 101 10.88 3.49 -17.09
CA LYS A 101 12.28 3.54 -16.63
C LYS A 101 12.86 4.94 -16.73
N GLU A 102 12.61 5.65 -17.84
CA GLU A 102 13.05 7.03 -18.04
C GLU A 102 12.44 7.98 -16.99
N ARG A 103 11.12 7.90 -16.78
CA ARG A 103 10.45 8.71 -15.75
C ARG A 103 10.91 8.39 -14.33
N MET A 104 11.22 7.12 -14.05
CA MET A 104 11.83 6.75 -12.77
C MET A 104 13.22 7.35 -12.60
N GLN A 105 14.03 7.41 -13.66
CA GLN A 105 15.35 8.03 -13.61
C GLN A 105 15.26 9.53 -13.29
N GLU A 106 14.32 10.25 -13.89
CA GLU A 106 14.06 11.65 -13.55
C GLU A 106 13.68 11.83 -12.06
N MET A 107 12.87 10.91 -11.51
CA MET A 107 12.50 10.93 -10.08
C MET A 107 13.72 10.68 -9.18
N VAL A 108 14.63 9.80 -9.58
CA VAL A 108 15.90 9.57 -8.86
C VAL A 108 16.73 10.84 -8.83
N GLU A 109 16.91 11.54 -9.95
CA GLU A 109 17.66 12.79 -10.04
C GLU A 109 17.05 13.89 -9.16
N ARG A 110 15.72 13.99 -9.14
CA ARG A 110 14.99 14.91 -8.25
C ARG A 110 15.22 14.56 -6.77
N ALA A 111 15.15 13.28 -6.41
CA ALA A 111 15.41 12.81 -5.05
C ALA A 111 16.85 13.13 -4.60
N GLU A 112 17.84 12.95 -5.48
CA GLU A 112 19.22 13.32 -5.20
C GLU A 112 19.39 14.82 -5.00
N ALA A 113 18.69 15.65 -5.79
CA ALA A 113 18.73 17.10 -5.65
C ALA A 113 18.15 17.54 -4.30
N ILE A 114 17.07 16.92 -3.84
CA ILE A 114 16.48 17.14 -2.51
C ILE A 114 17.46 16.74 -1.40
N HIS A 115 18.10 15.57 -1.52
CA HIS A 115 19.08 15.10 -0.54
C HIS A 115 20.31 16.02 -0.43
N ARG A 116 20.70 16.64 -1.54
CA ARG A 116 21.78 17.64 -1.55
C ARG A 116 21.37 19.01 -1.00
N GLY A 117 20.06 19.20 -0.71
CA GLY A 117 19.54 20.45 -0.16
C GLY A 117 19.52 21.62 -1.16
N VAL A 118 19.53 21.34 -2.46
CA VAL A 118 19.52 22.37 -3.52
C VAL A 118 18.10 22.72 -4.01
N VAL A 119 17.08 22.06 -3.47
CA VAL A 119 15.67 22.28 -3.81
C VAL A 119 14.89 22.72 -2.57
N ASP A 120 14.08 23.78 -2.71
CA ASP A 120 13.18 24.18 -1.63
C ASP A 120 12.11 23.09 -1.40
N PRO A 121 11.89 22.63 -0.16
CA PRO A 121 10.87 21.61 0.14
C PRO A 121 9.44 21.98 -0.28
N LYS A 122 9.16 23.27 -0.53
CA LYS A 122 7.89 23.75 -1.07
C LYS A 122 7.74 23.47 -2.57
N ASP A 123 8.85 23.51 -3.31
CA ASP A 123 8.86 23.26 -4.75
C ASP A 123 8.82 21.77 -5.04
N ASP A 124 9.67 21.00 -4.35
CA ASP A 124 9.70 19.54 -4.45
C ASP A 124 10.16 18.88 -3.14
N ASN A 125 9.67 17.67 -2.88
CA ASN A 125 10.01 16.93 -1.66
C ASN A 125 9.81 15.43 -1.84
N MET A 126 10.41 14.63 -0.95
CA MET A 126 10.35 13.16 -1.02
C MET A 126 8.93 12.59 -0.95
N LEU A 127 8.00 13.26 -0.26
CA LEU A 127 6.61 12.81 -0.18
C LEU A 127 5.93 12.92 -1.56
N ARG A 128 6.16 14.02 -2.26
CA ARG A 128 5.67 14.22 -3.63
C ARG A 128 6.26 13.20 -4.59
N ILE A 129 7.58 13.01 -4.57
CA ILE A 129 8.25 12.03 -5.45
C ILE A 129 7.74 10.62 -5.20
N THR A 130 7.61 10.19 -3.94
CA THR A 130 7.09 8.86 -3.62
C THR A 130 5.63 8.68 -4.01
N GLY A 131 4.83 9.73 -3.91
CA GLY A 131 3.45 9.75 -4.41
C GLY A 131 3.39 9.57 -5.93
N GLU A 132 4.17 10.35 -6.67
CA GLU A 132 4.28 10.26 -8.13
C GLU A 132 4.81 8.89 -8.58
N ALA A 133 5.83 8.36 -7.92
CA ALA A 133 6.38 7.04 -8.22
C ALA A 133 5.35 5.91 -8.01
N ARG A 134 4.50 6.04 -7.01
CA ARG A 134 3.39 5.10 -6.78
C ARG A 134 2.35 5.14 -7.90
N LEU A 135 2.02 6.33 -8.40
CA LEU A 135 1.13 6.50 -9.55
C LEU A 135 1.76 5.94 -10.82
N LEU A 136 3.01 6.29 -11.10
CA LEU A 136 3.79 5.79 -12.24
C LEU A 136 3.89 4.26 -12.25
N GLY A 137 4.16 3.66 -11.10
CA GLY A 137 4.24 2.20 -10.93
C GLY A 137 2.89 1.49 -11.03
N THR A 138 1.78 2.21 -11.01
CA THR A 138 0.43 1.68 -11.27
C THR A 138 0.10 1.80 -12.74
N ASP A 139 0.09 3.02 -13.27
CA ASP A 139 -0.04 3.32 -14.69
C ASP A 139 0.48 4.75 -14.97
N PRO A 140 1.36 4.95 -15.97
CA PRO A 140 1.90 6.27 -16.30
C PRO A 140 0.82 7.33 -16.60
N ARG A 141 -0.33 6.94 -17.15
CA ARG A 141 -1.45 7.82 -17.49
C ARG A 141 -2.11 8.49 -16.28
N LEU A 142 -1.83 8.00 -15.07
CA LEU A 142 -2.23 8.67 -13.83
C LEU A 142 -1.45 9.96 -13.55
N LEU A 143 -0.26 10.11 -14.16
CA LEU A 143 0.57 11.32 -14.09
C LEU A 143 0.48 12.15 -15.36
N ASP A 144 0.50 11.50 -16.50
CA ASP A 144 0.45 12.10 -17.82
C ASP A 144 -0.55 11.35 -18.69
N SER A 145 -1.72 11.96 -18.93
CA SER A 145 -2.79 11.33 -19.72
C SER A 145 -2.39 10.99 -21.15
N TYR A 146 -1.29 11.56 -21.66
CA TYR A 146 -0.72 11.28 -22.98
C TYR A 146 0.39 10.22 -22.95
N ALA A 147 0.69 9.65 -21.80
CA ALA A 147 1.69 8.59 -21.69
C ALA A 147 1.32 7.39 -22.61
N PRO A 148 2.32 6.76 -23.21
CA PRO A 148 2.08 5.63 -24.11
C PRO A 148 1.43 4.46 -23.38
N VAL A 149 0.50 3.81 -24.07
CA VAL A 149 -0.12 2.57 -23.58
C VAL A 149 0.84 1.41 -23.83
N ASP A 150 1.18 0.72 -22.75
CA ASP A 150 2.00 -0.50 -22.79
C ASP A 150 1.09 -1.73 -22.71
N SER A 151 1.16 -2.60 -23.73
CA SER A 151 0.37 -3.82 -23.81
C SER A 151 0.68 -4.81 -22.67
N ASP A 152 1.89 -4.78 -22.13
CA ASP A 152 2.34 -5.64 -21.01
C ASP A 152 2.22 -4.94 -19.64
N SER A 153 1.51 -3.81 -19.58
CA SER A 153 1.31 -3.05 -18.36
C SER A 153 0.57 -3.84 -17.28
N LYS A 154 0.75 -3.41 -16.04
CA LYS A 154 0.06 -3.96 -14.89
C LYS A 154 -1.47 -3.98 -15.07
N LEU A 155 -2.04 -2.90 -15.60
CA LEU A 155 -3.48 -2.81 -15.83
C LEU A 155 -3.95 -3.74 -16.94
N ASN A 156 -3.18 -3.88 -18.02
CA ASN A 156 -3.53 -4.82 -19.11
C ASN A 156 -3.48 -6.27 -18.61
N LYS A 157 -2.50 -6.63 -17.80
CA LYS A 157 -2.45 -7.95 -17.16
C LYS A 157 -3.62 -8.15 -16.19
N ALA A 158 -4.03 -7.13 -15.48
CA ALA A 158 -5.20 -7.20 -14.61
C ALA A 158 -6.48 -7.42 -15.42
N VAL A 159 -6.70 -6.65 -16.49
CA VAL A 159 -7.84 -6.84 -17.40
C VAL A 159 -7.88 -8.27 -17.96
N GLU A 160 -6.74 -8.78 -18.42
CA GLU A 160 -6.66 -10.14 -18.95
C GLU A 160 -7.02 -11.19 -17.90
N ASN A 161 -6.48 -11.09 -16.69
CA ASN A 161 -6.80 -12.02 -15.62
C ASN A 161 -8.28 -11.94 -15.20
N ILE A 162 -8.84 -10.74 -15.09
CA ILE A 162 -10.25 -10.55 -14.74
C ILE A 162 -11.15 -11.16 -15.81
N TYR A 163 -10.82 -10.92 -17.08
CA TYR A 163 -11.58 -11.46 -18.19
C TYR A 163 -11.51 -12.99 -18.27
N GLN A 164 -10.34 -13.56 -18.05
CA GLN A 164 -10.16 -15.02 -18.03
C GLN A 164 -10.96 -15.68 -16.90
N GLU A 165 -10.93 -15.13 -15.69
CA GLU A 165 -11.73 -15.63 -14.58
C GLU A 165 -13.24 -15.45 -14.86
N TYR A 166 -13.63 -14.34 -15.50
CA TYR A 166 -15.02 -14.12 -15.93
C TYR A 166 -15.49 -15.24 -16.87
N VAL A 167 -14.75 -15.54 -17.92
CA VAL A 167 -15.09 -16.59 -18.88
C VAL A 167 -15.12 -17.98 -18.23
N GLN A 168 -14.14 -18.30 -17.38
CA GLN A 168 -14.06 -19.60 -16.71
C GLN A 168 -15.17 -19.83 -15.67
N SER A 169 -15.68 -18.76 -15.07
CA SER A 169 -16.69 -18.84 -14.03
C SER A 169 -18.12 -18.60 -14.50
N GLN A 170 -18.35 -18.39 -15.81
CA GLN A 170 -19.67 -18.07 -16.36
C GLN A 170 -20.75 -19.12 -16.05
N GLU A 171 -20.43 -20.40 -16.20
CA GLU A 171 -21.38 -21.48 -15.91
C GLU A 171 -21.82 -21.50 -14.44
N GLN A 172 -20.93 -21.10 -13.55
CA GLN A 172 -21.14 -21.06 -12.11
C GLN A 172 -21.68 -19.70 -11.63
N LYS A 173 -21.83 -18.74 -12.55
CA LYS A 173 -22.19 -17.33 -12.25
C LYS A 173 -21.26 -16.73 -11.18
N GLY A 174 -19.95 -16.94 -11.36
CA GLY A 174 -18.93 -16.47 -10.42
C GLY A 174 -18.92 -14.95 -10.33
N THR A 175 -18.69 -14.43 -9.13
CA THR A 175 -18.54 -13.00 -8.87
C THR A 175 -17.09 -12.69 -8.53
N GLN A 176 -16.55 -11.61 -9.10
CA GLN A 176 -15.20 -11.15 -8.84
C GLN A 176 -15.24 -9.81 -8.11
N ILE A 177 -14.34 -9.61 -7.16
CA ILE A 177 -14.12 -8.32 -6.50
C ILE A 177 -12.71 -7.86 -6.86
N VAL A 178 -12.62 -6.65 -7.42
CA VAL A 178 -11.35 -6.02 -7.79
C VAL A 178 -11.11 -4.82 -6.89
N PHE A 179 -9.99 -4.83 -6.18
CA PHE A 179 -9.61 -3.73 -5.29
C PHE A 179 -8.53 -2.86 -5.93
N SER A 180 -8.75 -1.56 -5.93
CA SER A 180 -7.73 -0.56 -6.26
C SER A 180 -7.92 0.68 -5.40
N ASP A 181 -6.88 1.03 -4.64
CA ASP A 181 -6.82 2.26 -3.83
C ASP A 181 -6.17 3.42 -4.58
N ILE A 182 -5.73 3.18 -5.82
CA ILE A 182 -5.08 4.15 -6.70
C ILE A 182 -5.91 4.33 -7.97
N GLY A 183 -5.94 5.57 -8.48
CA GLY A 183 -6.65 5.88 -9.72
C GLY A 183 -8.18 5.75 -9.59
N THR A 184 -8.71 6.06 -8.42
CA THR A 184 -10.16 6.10 -8.16
C THR A 184 -10.85 7.19 -8.98
N PRO A 185 -12.11 7.01 -9.38
CA PRO A 185 -12.89 8.03 -10.07
C PRO A 185 -12.97 9.36 -9.30
N GLY A 186 -13.10 10.46 -10.01
CA GLY A 186 -13.26 11.78 -9.39
C GLY A 186 -13.36 12.89 -10.42
N PRO A 187 -13.92 14.06 -10.04
CA PRO A 187 -14.10 15.17 -10.96
C PRO A 187 -12.75 15.67 -11.51
N GLY A 188 -12.72 15.96 -12.81
CA GLY A 188 -11.54 16.52 -13.50
C GLY A 188 -10.41 15.55 -13.79
N LYS A 189 -10.55 14.27 -13.50
CA LYS A 189 -9.56 13.25 -13.86
C LYS A 189 -9.78 12.79 -15.30
N ALA A 190 -8.76 12.95 -16.15
CA ALA A 190 -8.79 12.48 -17.53
C ALA A 190 -8.63 10.96 -17.67
N PHE A 191 -7.97 10.33 -16.71
CA PHE A 191 -7.73 8.89 -16.67
C PHE A 191 -7.95 8.36 -15.24
N THR A 192 -8.69 7.26 -15.13
CA THR A 192 -8.83 6.50 -13.88
C THR A 192 -8.64 5.01 -14.13
N VAL A 193 -8.16 4.30 -13.13
CA VAL A 193 -8.02 2.83 -13.21
C VAL A 193 -9.37 2.15 -13.36
N TYR A 194 -10.38 2.66 -12.66
CA TYR A 194 -11.74 2.11 -12.68
C TYR A 194 -12.38 2.19 -14.06
N ASP A 195 -12.36 3.40 -14.66
CA ASP A 195 -12.95 3.61 -15.99
C ASP A 195 -12.21 2.80 -17.05
N TYR A 196 -10.88 2.72 -16.93
CA TYR A 196 -10.07 1.92 -17.85
C TYR A 196 -10.41 0.43 -17.77
N LEU A 197 -10.44 -0.14 -16.56
CA LEU A 197 -10.80 -1.55 -16.38
C LEU A 197 -12.21 -1.82 -16.90
N LYS A 198 -13.18 -0.97 -16.58
CA LYS A 198 -14.55 -1.11 -17.07
C LYS A 198 -14.60 -1.09 -18.59
N GLN A 199 -13.98 -0.11 -19.23
CA GLN A 199 -14.01 0.04 -20.68
C GLN A 199 -13.35 -1.12 -21.41
N GLU A 200 -12.19 -1.58 -20.90
CA GLU A 200 -11.48 -2.73 -21.48
C GLU A 200 -12.28 -4.03 -21.36
N LEU A 201 -12.98 -4.24 -20.25
CA LEU A 201 -13.82 -5.41 -20.05
C LEU A 201 -15.05 -5.38 -20.97
N ILE A 202 -15.70 -4.22 -21.12
CA ILE A 202 -16.81 -4.05 -22.09
C ILE A 202 -16.33 -4.32 -23.52
N THR A 203 -15.17 -3.80 -23.89
CA THR A 203 -14.57 -4.03 -25.23
C THR A 203 -14.32 -5.51 -25.50
N ARG A 204 -14.08 -6.31 -24.46
CA ARG A 204 -13.91 -7.77 -24.55
C ARG A 204 -15.23 -8.55 -24.50
N GLY A 205 -16.36 -7.86 -24.38
CA GLY A 205 -17.70 -8.44 -24.43
C GLY A 205 -18.32 -8.74 -23.07
N VAL A 206 -17.77 -8.22 -21.97
CA VAL A 206 -18.45 -8.27 -20.67
C VAL A 206 -19.59 -7.25 -20.69
N PRO A 207 -20.86 -7.65 -20.40
CA PRO A 207 -21.98 -6.71 -20.35
C PRO A 207 -21.77 -5.60 -19.33
N GLU A 208 -22.11 -4.38 -19.68
CA GLU A 208 -21.93 -3.23 -18.79
C GLU A 208 -22.71 -3.36 -17.47
N GLU A 209 -23.89 -3.95 -17.53
CA GLU A 209 -24.75 -4.21 -16.38
C GLU A 209 -24.17 -5.21 -15.37
N GLU A 210 -23.16 -5.97 -15.77
CA GLU A 210 -22.44 -6.91 -14.89
C GLU A 210 -21.22 -6.27 -14.20
N ILE A 211 -20.93 -4.99 -14.49
CA ILE A 211 -19.79 -4.26 -13.91
C ILE A 211 -20.32 -3.13 -13.06
N CYS A 212 -20.02 -3.13 -11.76
CA CYS A 212 -20.39 -2.05 -10.86
C CYS A 212 -19.20 -1.57 -10.01
N PHE A 213 -19.23 -0.28 -9.65
CA PHE A 213 -18.31 0.33 -8.68
C PHE A 213 -19.00 0.40 -7.32
N ILE A 214 -18.25 0.14 -6.26
CA ILE A 214 -18.71 0.14 -4.87
C ILE A 214 -18.04 1.29 -4.12
#